data_a8d1ab353fbd08c06d83321f4e8a1edd
#
_entry.id   a8d1ab353fbd08c06d83321f4e8a1edd
#
_cell.length_a   1.000
_cell.length_b   1.000
_cell.length_c   1.000
_cell.angle_alpha   90.00
_cell.angle_beta   90.00
_cell.angle_gamma   90.00
#
_symmetry.space_group_name_H-M   'P 1'
#
loop_
_entity.id
_entity.type
_entity.pdbx_description
1 polymer ?
#
loop_
_entity_poly.entity_id
_entity_poly.type
_entity_poly.pdbx_seq_one_letter_code
_entity_poly.pdbx_strand_id
1 'polypeptide(L)'
;MEKYQYITLREKPELMDKAAAWFNSKWGVPKEAYLECMEAYLKQETELGWFLCLDGDQIVGGLGVIENDFHDRPDLTPNVWAVYTEESHRCQGIAGKLLNLAVEDLRAKGISPAYLVTDHTSFYERYGWEFLCMVQGDGEPDMTRMYVHK
;
A
#
# COMPACT_ATOMS: atom_id res chain seq x y z
N MET A 1 21.21 -14.90 -5.60
CA MET A 1 20.42 -14.17 -6.60
C MET A 1 18.98 -14.05 -6.12
N GLU A 2 18.46 -12.85 -6.08
CA GLU A 2 17.09 -12.67 -5.65
C GLU A 2 16.12 -13.06 -6.76
N LYS A 3 15.10 -13.81 -6.40
CA LYS A 3 14.07 -14.24 -7.31
C LYS A 3 13.12 -13.09 -7.66
N TYR A 4 12.87 -12.20 -6.70
CA TYR A 4 11.90 -11.13 -6.85
C TYR A 4 12.59 -9.78 -6.95
N GLN A 5 11.99 -8.88 -7.73
CA GLN A 5 12.44 -7.51 -7.85
C GLN A 5 11.43 -6.59 -7.17
N TYR A 6 11.89 -5.76 -6.24
CA TYR A 6 11.07 -4.79 -5.54
C TYR A 6 11.36 -3.41 -6.12
N ILE A 7 10.32 -2.74 -6.58
CA ILE A 7 10.46 -1.43 -7.24
C ILE A 7 9.42 -0.44 -6.73
N THR A 8 9.72 0.86 -6.93
CA THR A 8 8.71 1.89 -6.89
C THR A 8 8.19 2.09 -8.31
N LEU A 9 6.99 2.63 -8.44
CA LEU A 9 6.43 2.88 -9.77
C LEU A 9 7.24 3.93 -10.53
N ARG A 10 7.93 4.85 -9.83
CA ARG A 10 8.81 5.83 -10.47
C ARG A 10 10.00 5.20 -11.17
N GLU A 11 10.46 4.05 -10.68
CA GLU A 11 11.57 3.32 -11.31
C GLU A 11 11.15 2.66 -12.63
N LYS A 12 9.88 2.28 -12.75
CA LYS A 12 9.32 1.67 -13.95
C LYS A 12 7.95 2.25 -14.27
N PRO A 13 7.88 3.52 -14.69
CA PRO A 13 6.59 4.19 -14.93
C PRO A 13 5.76 3.54 -16.04
N GLU A 14 6.40 2.79 -16.93
CA GLU A 14 5.69 2.06 -17.97
C GLU A 14 4.76 0.99 -17.43
N LEU A 15 4.91 0.60 -16.15
CA LEU A 15 4.04 -0.39 -15.51
C LEU A 15 2.75 0.19 -14.94
N MET A 16 2.55 1.52 -15.02
CA MET A 16 1.39 2.17 -14.40
C MET A 16 0.06 1.53 -14.81
N ASP A 17 -0.18 1.37 -16.10
CA ASP A 17 -1.44 0.83 -16.59
C ASP A 17 -1.64 -0.63 -16.14
N LYS A 18 -0.59 -1.42 -16.25
CA LYS A 18 -0.60 -2.83 -15.82
C LYS A 18 -0.84 -2.94 -14.32
N ALA A 19 -0.19 -2.08 -13.53
CA ALA A 19 -0.36 -2.08 -12.08
C ALA A 19 -1.78 -1.68 -11.69
N ALA A 20 -2.34 -0.64 -12.32
CA ALA A 20 -3.70 -0.21 -12.04
C ALA A 20 -4.71 -1.32 -12.33
N ALA A 21 -4.53 -2.03 -13.45
CA ALA A 21 -5.39 -3.16 -13.79
C ALA A 21 -5.24 -4.30 -12.77
N TRP A 22 -4.00 -4.55 -12.31
CA TRP A 22 -3.73 -5.58 -11.32
C TRP A 22 -4.44 -5.27 -10.00
N PHE A 23 -4.30 -4.04 -9.47
CA PHE A 23 -4.98 -3.66 -8.23
C PHE A 23 -6.49 -3.70 -8.38
N ASN A 24 -7.03 -3.24 -9.51
CA ASN A 24 -8.47 -3.31 -9.78
C ASN A 24 -8.98 -4.75 -9.69
N SER A 25 -8.24 -5.70 -10.23
CA SER A 25 -8.63 -7.12 -10.22
C SER A 25 -8.66 -7.70 -8.80
N LYS A 26 -7.93 -7.10 -7.85
CA LYS A 26 -7.84 -7.60 -6.48
C LYS A 26 -8.87 -6.96 -5.55
N TRP A 27 -9.09 -5.66 -5.68
CA TRP A 27 -9.88 -4.91 -4.71
C TRP A 27 -11.18 -4.35 -5.25
N GLY A 28 -11.38 -4.38 -6.57
CA GLY A 28 -12.61 -3.90 -7.17
C GLY A 28 -12.76 -2.38 -7.22
N VAL A 29 -11.74 -1.63 -6.80
CA VAL A 29 -11.74 -0.17 -6.94
C VAL A 29 -11.54 0.15 -8.43
N PRO A 30 -12.26 1.14 -8.99
CA PRO A 30 -12.15 1.45 -10.41
C PRO A 30 -10.70 1.72 -10.84
N LYS A 31 -10.33 1.21 -12.00
CA LYS A 31 -8.98 1.37 -12.54
C LYS A 31 -8.58 2.84 -12.63
N GLU A 32 -9.54 3.70 -13.00
CA GLU A 32 -9.32 5.14 -13.14
C GLU A 32 -8.88 5.79 -11.84
N ALA A 33 -9.38 5.31 -10.70
CA ALA A 33 -8.98 5.84 -9.40
C ALA A 33 -7.52 5.52 -9.10
N TYR A 34 -7.08 4.32 -9.44
CA TYR A 34 -5.67 3.94 -9.29
C TYR A 34 -4.78 4.75 -10.24
N LEU A 35 -5.21 4.90 -11.50
CA LEU A 35 -4.44 5.66 -12.48
C LEU A 35 -4.25 7.12 -12.05
N GLU A 36 -5.29 7.73 -11.49
CA GLU A 36 -5.22 9.10 -11.01
C GLU A 36 -4.17 9.26 -9.91
N CYS A 37 -4.20 8.37 -8.91
CA CYS A 37 -3.23 8.39 -7.83
C CYS A 37 -1.81 8.11 -8.31
N MET A 38 -1.65 7.13 -9.20
CA MET A 38 -0.35 6.78 -9.74
C MET A 38 0.24 7.88 -10.59
N GLU A 39 -0.60 8.52 -11.40
CA GLU A 39 -0.17 9.62 -12.26
C GLU A 39 0.31 10.81 -11.44
N ALA A 40 -0.39 11.16 -10.37
CA ALA A 40 0.05 12.23 -9.46
C ALA A 40 1.42 11.91 -8.88
N TYR A 41 1.67 10.68 -8.49
CA TYR A 41 2.96 10.24 -7.97
C TYR A 41 4.06 10.35 -9.05
N LEU A 42 3.76 9.91 -10.27
CA LEU A 42 4.73 9.94 -11.37
C LEU A 42 5.06 11.37 -11.79
N LYS A 43 4.10 12.28 -11.70
CA LYS A 43 4.30 13.71 -12.02
C LYS A 43 4.90 14.49 -10.85
N GLN A 44 5.21 13.82 -9.75
CA GLN A 44 5.77 14.42 -8.54
C GLN A 44 4.84 15.46 -7.88
N GLU A 45 3.54 15.29 -8.08
CA GLU A 45 2.53 16.11 -7.40
C GLU A 45 2.28 15.62 -5.98
N THR A 46 2.70 14.39 -5.66
CA THR A 46 2.64 13.82 -4.32
C THR A 46 3.85 12.92 -4.11
N GLU A 47 4.28 12.79 -2.86
CA GLU A 47 5.33 11.87 -2.47
C GLU A 47 4.76 10.53 -1.99
N LEU A 48 3.43 10.39 -1.97
CA LEU A 48 2.75 9.16 -1.57
C LEU A 48 2.78 8.18 -2.74
N GLY A 49 3.54 7.11 -2.57
CA GLY A 49 3.99 6.30 -3.70
C GLY A 49 3.30 4.97 -3.88
N TRP A 50 3.82 4.23 -4.85
CA TRP A 50 3.32 2.90 -5.21
C TRP A 50 4.51 1.96 -5.32
N PHE A 51 4.36 0.76 -4.74
CA PHE A 51 5.43 -0.22 -4.62
C PHE A 51 4.96 -1.55 -5.18
N LEU A 52 5.81 -2.21 -5.92
CA LEU A 52 5.49 -3.48 -6.58
C LEU A 52 6.58 -4.51 -6.32
N CYS A 53 6.16 -5.78 -6.25
CA CYS A 53 7.06 -6.91 -6.27
C CYS A 53 6.84 -7.65 -7.58
N LEU A 54 7.91 -7.87 -8.32
CA LEU A 54 7.86 -8.53 -9.62
C LEU A 54 8.53 -9.90 -9.57
N ASP A 55 7.91 -10.88 -10.23
CA ASP A 55 8.53 -12.17 -10.52
C ASP A 55 8.64 -12.23 -12.05
N GLY A 56 9.83 -11.89 -12.57
CA GLY A 56 9.98 -11.67 -13.99
C GLY A 56 9.11 -10.51 -14.45
N ASP A 57 8.20 -10.76 -15.38
CA ASP A 57 7.28 -9.75 -15.91
C ASP A 57 5.95 -9.70 -15.17
N GLN A 58 5.76 -10.56 -14.17
CA GLN A 58 4.51 -10.62 -13.44
C GLN A 58 4.54 -9.80 -12.16
N ILE A 59 3.47 -9.05 -11.91
CA ILE A 59 3.27 -8.39 -10.63
C ILE A 59 2.69 -9.43 -9.68
N VAL A 60 3.41 -9.71 -8.59
CA VAL A 60 3.00 -10.73 -7.61
C VAL A 60 2.70 -10.13 -6.24
N GLY A 61 3.01 -8.88 -6.04
CA GLY A 61 2.67 -8.16 -4.81
C GLY A 61 2.71 -6.67 -5.03
N GLY A 62 2.03 -5.93 -4.17
CA GLY A 62 2.05 -4.48 -4.28
C GLY A 62 1.29 -3.80 -3.16
N LEU A 63 1.51 -2.50 -3.05
CA LEU A 63 0.75 -1.62 -2.17
C LEU A 63 0.87 -0.18 -2.66
N GLY A 64 -0.05 0.66 -2.18
CA GLY A 64 0.04 2.09 -2.41
C GLY A 64 -0.02 2.85 -1.11
N VAL A 65 0.30 4.14 -1.17
CA VAL A 65 0.18 5.06 -0.05
C VAL A 65 -0.69 6.22 -0.51
N ILE A 66 -1.73 6.52 0.27
CA ILE A 66 -2.66 7.61 -0.03
C ILE A 66 -2.93 8.41 1.24
N GLU A 67 -3.58 9.55 1.09
CA GLU A 67 -3.86 10.41 2.24
C GLU A 67 -4.88 9.79 3.19
N ASN A 68 -5.95 9.19 2.65
CA ASN A 68 -7.03 8.62 3.47
C ASN A 68 -7.62 7.38 2.79
N ASP A 69 -7.58 6.24 3.47
CA ASP A 69 -8.15 4.98 3.00
C ASP A 69 -9.62 4.87 3.42
N PHE A 70 -10.44 5.84 2.98
CA PHE A 70 -11.90 5.83 3.13
C PHE A 70 -12.37 5.66 4.58
N HIS A 71 -11.83 6.50 5.51
CA HIS A 71 -12.28 6.49 6.90
C HIS A 71 -12.48 7.91 7.42
N ASP A 72 -13.00 8.02 8.65
CA ASP A 72 -13.43 9.29 9.24
C ASP A 72 -12.35 10.04 10.04
N ARG A 73 -11.10 9.63 9.96
CA ARG A 73 -9.99 10.27 10.68
C ARG A 73 -8.93 10.82 9.71
N PRO A 74 -9.22 11.95 9.05
CA PRO A 74 -8.28 12.55 8.09
C PRO A 74 -6.97 13.04 8.73
N ASP A 75 -6.95 13.17 10.06
CA ASP A 75 -5.73 13.52 10.82
C ASP A 75 -4.74 12.36 10.88
N LEU A 76 -5.19 11.13 10.66
CA LEU A 76 -4.33 9.94 10.67
C LEU A 76 -3.89 9.62 9.23
N THR A 77 -2.86 10.31 8.81
CA THR A 77 -2.38 10.28 7.42
C THR A 77 -0.84 10.24 7.39
N PRO A 78 -0.18 9.65 6.38
CA PRO A 78 -0.76 8.96 5.22
C PRO A 78 -1.14 7.52 5.55
N ASN A 79 -1.91 6.91 4.63
CA ASN A 79 -2.37 5.53 4.79
C ASN A 79 -1.74 4.61 3.75
N VAL A 80 -1.20 3.49 4.20
CA VAL A 80 -0.83 2.37 3.33
C VAL A 80 -2.11 1.62 3.01
N TRP A 81 -2.36 1.33 1.74
CA TRP A 81 -3.58 0.66 1.33
C TRP A 81 -3.33 -0.33 0.19
N ALA A 82 -4.36 -1.12 -0.13
CA ALA A 82 -4.34 -2.07 -1.25
C ALA A 82 -3.19 -3.06 -1.18
N VAL A 83 -2.74 -3.40 0.04
CA VAL A 83 -1.67 -4.39 0.23
C VAL A 83 -2.16 -5.75 -0.25
N TYR A 84 -1.47 -6.34 -1.22
CA TYR A 84 -1.85 -7.64 -1.75
C TYR A 84 -0.63 -8.42 -2.21
N THR A 85 -0.65 -9.73 -1.98
CA THR A 85 0.34 -10.67 -2.52
C THR A 85 -0.44 -11.78 -3.21
N GLU A 86 -0.03 -12.15 -4.42
CA GLU A 86 -0.66 -13.25 -5.16
C GLU A 86 -0.64 -14.52 -4.31
N GLU A 87 -1.76 -15.26 -4.35
CA GLU A 87 -1.93 -16.44 -3.51
C GLU A 87 -0.79 -17.44 -3.67
N SER A 88 -0.34 -17.65 -4.90
CA SER A 88 0.75 -18.57 -5.21
C SER A 88 2.10 -18.13 -4.64
N HIS A 89 2.22 -16.87 -4.21
CA HIS A 89 3.47 -16.29 -3.72
C HIS A 89 3.43 -15.91 -2.25
N ARG A 90 2.37 -16.27 -1.54
CA ARG A 90 2.22 -15.96 -0.12
C ARG A 90 3.18 -16.78 0.73
N CYS A 91 3.36 -16.33 1.99
CA CYS A 91 4.24 -16.97 2.97
C CYS A 91 5.73 -16.91 2.60
N GLN A 92 6.12 -15.94 1.80
CA GLN A 92 7.52 -15.71 1.40
C GLN A 92 8.04 -14.36 1.85
N GLY A 93 7.29 -13.65 2.70
CA GLY A 93 7.70 -12.35 3.24
C GLY A 93 7.55 -11.17 2.29
N ILE A 94 6.85 -11.35 1.17
CA ILE A 94 6.70 -10.29 0.17
C ILE A 94 5.97 -9.06 0.75
N ALA A 95 4.82 -9.28 1.39
CA ALA A 95 4.04 -8.18 1.96
C ALA A 95 4.84 -7.42 3.03
N GLY A 96 5.55 -8.15 3.90
CA GLY A 96 6.38 -7.52 4.94
C GLY A 96 7.49 -6.67 4.36
N LYS A 97 8.14 -7.16 3.31
CA LYS A 97 9.20 -6.40 2.65
C LYS A 97 8.66 -5.15 1.95
N LEU A 98 7.49 -5.25 1.31
CA LEU A 98 6.84 -4.09 0.70
C LEU A 98 6.46 -3.06 1.75
N LEU A 99 5.93 -3.49 2.88
CA LEU A 99 5.57 -2.59 3.98
C LEU A 99 6.80 -1.85 4.51
N ASN A 100 7.91 -2.57 4.70
CA ASN A 100 9.15 -1.96 5.18
C ASN A 100 9.70 -0.96 4.17
N LEU A 101 9.66 -1.27 2.90
CA LEU A 101 10.11 -0.35 1.85
C LEU A 101 9.27 0.93 1.84
N ALA A 102 7.96 0.80 1.99
CA ALA A 102 7.07 1.96 2.03
C ALA A 102 7.38 2.86 3.22
N VAL A 103 7.54 2.27 4.41
CA VAL A 103 7.86 3.02 5.63
C VAL A 103 9.21 3.72 5.50
N GLU A 104 10.23 3.02 4.99
CA GLU A 104 11.55 3.60 4.81
C GLU A 104 11.54 4.74 3.79
N ASP A 105 10.82 4.58 2.69
CA ASP A 105 10.68 5.62 1.67
C ASP A 105 10.03 6.87 2.26
N LEU A 106 8.95 6.70 3.01
CA LEU A 106 8.27 7.83 3.65
C LEU A 106 9.17 8.53 4.65
N ARG A 107 9.92 7.76 5.47
CA ARG A 107 10.86 8.34 6.43
C ARG A 107 11.94 9.16 5.73
N ALA A 108 12.46 8.66 4.63
CA ALA A 108 13.49 9.36 3.86
C ALA A 108 12.98 10.71 3.34
N LYS A 109 11.67 10.84 3.19
CA LYS A 109 11.02 12.08 2.75
C LYS A 109 10.51 12.94 3.91
N GLY A 110 10.81 12.52 5.14
CA GLY A 110 10.37 13.24 6.33
C GLY A 110 8.90 13.02 6.70
N ILE A 111 8.30 11.96 6.18
CA ILE A 111 6.89 11.63 6.42
C ILE A 111 6.82 10.46 7.41
N SER A 112 6.37 10.72 8.62
CA SER A 112 6.12 9.71 9.65
C SER A 112 5.19 10.29 10.71
N PRO A 113 4.40 9.47 11.40
CA PRO A 113 4.21 8.04 11.20
C PRO A 113 3.34 7.72 9.98
N ALA A 114 3.23 6.43 9.66
CA ALA A 114 2.32 5.93 8.64
C ALA A 114 1.20 5.12 9.31
N TYR A 115 0.06 5.05 8.67
CA TYR A 115 -1.14 4.38 9.22
C TYR A 115 -1.71 3.41 8.20
N LEU A 116 -2.49 2.43 8.66
CA LEU A 116 -3.30 1.58 7.79
C LEU A 116 -4.54 1.09 8.52
N VAL A 117 -5.57 0.75 7.76
CA VAL A 117 -6.77 0.12 8.30
C VAL A 117 -6.83 -1.32 7.81
N THR A 118 -7.27 -2.24 8.68
CA THR A 118 -7.32 -3.66 8.36
C THR A 118 -8.25 -4.40 9.31
N ASP A 119 -8.78 -5.53 8.84
CA ASP A 119 -9.52 -6.47 9.68
C ASP A 119 -8.60 -7.55 10.27
N HIS A 120 -7.36 -7.61 9.82
CA HIS A 120 -6.41 -8.60 10.31
C HIS A 120 -5.85 -8.21 11.66
N THR A 121 -5.62 -9.19 12.51
CA THR A 121 -4.91 -9.03 13.78
C THR A 121 -3.61 -9.82 13.67
N SER A 122 -2.58 -9.37 14.38
CA SER A 122 -1.25 -9.97 14.48
C SER A 122 -0.40 -10.02 13.21
N PHE A 123 -0.97 -9.90 12.01
CA PHE A 123 -0.16 -9.90 10.77
C PHE A 123 0.77 -8.69 10.71
N TYR A 124 0.21 -7.48 10.82
CA TYR A 124 1.00 -6.25 10.70
C TYR A 124 1.91 -6.02 11.91
N GLU A 125 1.53 -6.55 13.07
CA GLU A 125 2.33 -6.44 14.29
C GLU A 125 3.72 -7.08 14.12
N ARG A 126 3.83 -8.09 13.26
CA ARG A 126 5.12 -8.74 12.95
C ARG A 126 6.10 -7.79 12.28
N TYR A 127 5.61 -6.71 11.67
CA TYR A 127 6.42 -5.77 10.89
C TYR A 127 6.52 -4.40 11.53
N GLY A 128 6.26 -4.35 12.85
CA GLY A 128 6.44 -3.12 13.61
C GLY A 128 5.23 -2.20 13.66
N TRP A 129 4.08 -2.67 13.17
CA TRP A 129 2.84 -1.92 13.24
C TRP A 129 2.14 -2.20 14.57
N GLU A 130 1.59 -1.15 15.18
CA GLU A 130 0.89 -1.26 16.46
C GLU A 130 -0.55 -0.82 16.31
N PHE A 131 -1.45 -1.49 17.04
CA PHE A 131 -2.85 -1.07 17.08
C PHE A 131 -2.95 0.32 17.72
N LEU A 132 -3.64 1.23 17.04
CA LEU A 132 -3.80 2.60 17.51
C LEU A 132 -5.23 2.84 18.05
N CYS A 133 -6.24 2.61 17.23
CA CYS A 133 -7.63 2.91 17.57
C CYS A 133 -8.57 2.28 16.55
N MET A 134 -9.87 2.40 16.83
CA MET A 134 -10.91 2.03 15.86
C MET A 134 -11.31 3.27 15.09
N VAL A 135 -11.57 3.11 13.79
CA VAL A 135 -12.04 4.19 12.92
C VAL A 135 -13.28 3.73 12.16
N GLN A 136 -14.10 4.68 11.72
CA GLN A 136 -15.29 4.37 10.95
C GLN A 136 -14.95 4.44 9.47
N GLY A 137 -15.09 3.32 8.76
CA GLY A 137 -14.95 3.29 7.31
C GLY A 137 -16.14 3.96 6.64
N ASP A 138 -15.88 4.66 5.54
CA ASP A 138 -16.93 5.36 4.79
C ASP A 138 -17.95 4.36 4.24
N GLY A 139 -19.21 4.52 4.66
CA GLY A 139 -20.28 3.64 4.23
C GLY A 139 -20.31 2.26 4.86
N GLU A 140 -19.43 2.00 5.83
CA GLU A 140 -19.35 0.71 6.51
C GLU A 140 -20.22 0.70 7.76
N PRO A 141 -20.92 -0.42 8.07
CA PRO A 141 -21.75 -0.49 9.26
C PRO A 141 -20.94 -0.56 10.57
N ASP A 142 -19.75 -1.12 10.52
CA ASP A 142 -18.91 -1.35 11.69
C ASP A 142 -17.62 -0.56 11.61
N MET A 143 -17.01 -0.31 12.78
CA MET A 143 -15.69 0.31 12.86
C MET A 143 -14.62 -0.72 12.49
N THR A 144 -13.49 -0.24 11.99
CA THR A 144 -12.35 -1.08 11.63
C THR A 144 -11.11 -0.66 12.40
N ARG A 145 -10.09 -1.52 12.40
CA ARG A 145 -8.86 -1.29 13.15
C ARG A 145 -7.91 -0.39 12.39
N MET A 146 -7.35 0.61 13.08
CA MET A 146 -6.29 1.46 12.56
C MET A 146 -4.98 1.07 13.24
N TYR A 147 -3.95 0.81 12.44
CA TYR A 147 -2.60 0.53 12.93
C TYR A 147 -1.67 1.68 12.56
N VAL A 148 -0.63 1.84 13.35
CA VAL A 148 0.38 2.90 13.17
C VAL A 148 1.78 2.29 13.16
N HIS A 149 2.64 2.82 12.29
CA HIS A 149 4.07 2.52 12.28
C HIS A 149 4.83 3.84 12.50
N LYS A 150 5.50 3.94 13.60
CA LYS A 150 6.24 5.15 13.98
C LYS A 150 7.60 5.25 13.30
#